data_1529160d00ea0d053320b0597edf5248
#
_entry.id   1529160d00ea0d053320b0597edf5248
#
_cell.length_a   1.000
_cell.length_b   1.000
_cell.length_c   1.000
_cell.angle_alpha   90.00
_cell.angle_beta   90.00
_cell.angle_gamma   90.00
#
_symmetry.space_group_name_H-M   'P 1'
#
loop_
_entity.id
_entity.type
_entity.pdbx_description
1 polymer ?
#
loop_
_entity_poly.entity_id
_entity_poly.type
_entity_poly.pdbx_seq_one_letter_code
_entity_poly.pdbx_strand_id
1 'polypeptide(L)'
;FGTFASAFINVVLYSTLLLVPMFVQSLIGYSPSMSGLLMFPRAVVCFIGLIAAGEISKYVEGRLLAIIGFIIIAISLLMLTQMNPNSSMESIILPNILLCIGVPIAFVPITALSFQTLPASKNADAAALHALFKNILTAMSTSISSTFIARVSQVYQNYFVGNLSPHNPMFLCKFTALQHK
;
A
#
# COMPACT_ATOMS: atom_id res chain seq x y z
N PHE A 1 -7.92 19.71 -9.49
CA PHE A 1 -6.78 18.86 -9.85
C PHE A 1 -6.08 18.32 -8.60
N GLY A 2 -5.78 19.19 -7.61
CA GLY A 2 -5.13 18.81 -6.34
C GLY A 2 -5.91 17.76 -5.55
N THR A 3 -7.24 17.84 -5.53
CA THR A 3 -8.11 16.85 -4.87
C THR A 3 -7.97 15.45 -5.48
N PHE A 4 -7.92 15.35 -6.80
CA PHE A 4 -7.69 14.06 -7.46
C PHE A 4 -6.30 13.48 -7.16
N ALA A 5 -5.27 14.33 -7.20
CA ALA A 5 -3.91 13.89 -6.91
C ALA A 5 -3.76 13.42 -5.45
N SER A 6 -4.33 14.15 -4.49
CA SER A 6 -4.33 13.75 -3.07
C SER A 6 -5.15 12.47 -2.82
N ALA A 7 -6.26 12.29 -3.52
CA ALA A 7 -7.06 11.07 -3.43
C ALA A 7 -6.30 9.86 -3.99
N PHE A 8 -5.58 10.04 -5.11
CA PHE A 8 -4.74 8.97 -5.67
C PHE A 8 -3.64 8.53 -4.71
N ILE A 9 -2.97 9.47 -4.05
CA ILE A 9 -1.96 9.16 -3.02
C ILE A 9 -2.59 8.34 -1.88
N ASN A 10 -3.79 8.72 -1.43
CA ASN A 10 -4.51 7.97 -0.39
C ASN A 10 -4.88 6.56 -0.84
N VAL A 11 -5.34 6.39 -2.09
CA VAL A 11 -5.63 5.08 -2.68
C VAL A 11 -4.40 4.17 -2.59
N VAL A 12 -3.23 4.66 -3.02
CA VAL A 12 -1.96 3.90 -2.95
C VAL A 12 -1.60 3.56 -1.51
N LEU A 13 -1.71 4.52 -0.59
CA LEU A 13 -1.37 4.35 0.81
C LEU A 13 -2.24 3.30 1.49
N TYR A 14 -3.57 3.39 1.33
CA TYR A 14 -4.51 2.45 1.96
C TYR A 14 -4.47 1.07 1.32
N SER A 15 -4.31 0.97 -0.01
CA SER A 15 -4.12 -0.32 -0.68
C SER A 15 -2.87 -1.03 -0.17
N THR A 16 -1.76 -0.32 -0.03
CA THR A 16 -0.52 -0.90 0.49
C THR A 16 -0.63 -1.27 1.98
N LEU A 17 -1.36 -0.45 2.76
CA LEU A 17 -1.62 -0.73 4.18
C LEU A 17 -2.40 -2.04 4.39
N LEU A 18 -3.27 -2.39 3.45
CA LEU A 18 -4.06 -3.62 3.46
C LEU A 18 -3.29 -4.82 2.88
N LEU A 19 -2.66 -4.62 1.73
CA LEU A 19 -1.98 -5.66 0.96
C LEU A 19 -0.77 -6.25 1.69
N VAL A 20 0.08 -5.41 2.27
CA VAL A 20 1.34 -5.86 2.88
C VAL A 20 1.10 -6.75 4.09
N PRO A 21 0.26 -6.40 5.09
CA PRO A 21 -0.05 -7.31 6.19
C PRO A 21 -0.72 -8.61 5.73
N MET A 22 -1.64 -8.54 4.76
CA MET A 22 -2.28 -9.75 4.22
C MET A 22 -1.26 -10.67 3.55
N PHE A 23 -0.34 -10.11 2.77
CA PHE A 23 0.73 -10.89 2.13
C PHE A 23 1.61 -11.58 3.17
N VAL A 24 2.05 -10.85 4.20
CA VAL A 24 2.93 -11.36 5.26
C VAL A 24 2.24 -12.45 6.08
N GLN A 25 0.95 -12.29 6.40
CA GLN A 25 0.20 -13.26 7.18
C GLN A 25 -0.20 -14.51 6.37
N SER A 26 -0.67 -14.33 5.14
CA SER A 26 -1.23 -15.42 4.33
C SER A 26 -0.18 -16.24 3.58
N LEU A 27 0.91 -15.60 3.10
CA LEU A 27 1.93 -16.27 2.29
C LEU A 27 3.19 -16.64 3.09
N ILE A 28 3.61 -15.79 4.02
CA ILE A 28 4.80 -16.04 4.83
C ILE A 28 4.44 -16.77 6.14
N GLY A 29 3.16 -16.73 6.55
CA GLY A 29 2.68 -17.44 7.74
C GLY A 29 3.03 -16.76 9.06
N TYR A 30 3.33 -15.45 9.04
CA TYR A 30 3.61 -14.69 10.26
C TYR A 30 2.36 -14.46 11.10
N SER A 31 2.54 -14.48 12.42
CA SER A 31 1.47 -14.13 13.36
C SER A 31 1.05 -12.66 13.17
N PRO A 32 -0.22 -12.30 13.50
CA PRO A 32 -0.69 -10.92 13.43
C PRO A 32 0.18 -9.94 14.22
N SER A 33 0.71 -10.36 15.37
CA SER A 33 1.60 -9.55 16.19
C SER A 33 2.92 -9.24 15.48
N MET A 34 3.50 -10.22 14.79
CA MET A 34 4.74 -10.05 14.03
C MET A 34 4.54 -9.17 12.81
N SER A 35 3.38 -9.32 12.15
CA SER A 35 2.97 -8.45 11.04
C SER A 35 2.81 -6.99 11.50
N GLY A 36 2.25 -6.76 12.69
CA GLY A 36 2.16 -5.42 13.30
C GLY A 36 3.53 -4.82 13.59
N LEU A 37 4.46 -5.61 14.14
CA LEU A 37 5.82 -5.18 14.42
C LEU A 37 6.58 -4.78 13.14
N LEU A 38 6.35 -5.50 12.03
CA LEU A 38 6.88 -5.16 10.70
C LEU A 38 6.38 -3.80 10.20
N MET A 39 5.16 -3.41 10.59
CA MET A 39 4.58 -2.12 10.20
C MET A 39 5.04 -0.95 11.09
N PHE A 40 5.61 -1.22 12.26
CA PHE A 40 6.04 -0.18 13.21
C PHE A 40 7.09 0.79 12.62
N PRO A 41 8.19 0.33 11.97
CA PRO A 41 9.17 1.22 11.37
C PRO A 41 8.55 2.15 10.32
N ARG A 42 7.59 1.63 9.55
CA ARG A 42 6.82 2.40 8.56
C ARG A 42 6.08 3.56 9.23
N ALA A 43 5.39 3.33 10.34
CA ALA A 43 4.61 4.35 11.03
C ALA A 43 5.51 5.48 11.57
N VAL A 44 6.65 5.13 12.16
CA VAL A 44 7.63 6.10 12.68
C VAL A 44 8.19 6.96 11.55
N VAL A 45 8.60 6.35 10.45
CA VAL A 45 9.14 7.08 9.28
C VAL A 45 8.09 7.99 8.64
N CYS A 46 6.82 7.54 8.57
CA CYS A 46 5.73 8.35 8.05
C CYS A 46 5.50 9.59 8.93
N PHE A 47 5.55 9.45 10.25
CA PHE A 47 5.40 10.57 11.19
C PHE A 47 6.54 11.58 11.05
N ILE A 48 7.79 11.13 11.03
CA ILE A 48 8.96 11.99 10.80
C ILE A 48 8.88 12.65 9.41
N GLY A 49 8.48 11.89 8.40
CA GLY A 49 8.30 12.35 7.03
C GLY A 49 7.28 13.47 6.89
N LEU A 50 6.18 13.42 7.66
CA LEU A 50 5.17 14.49 7.68
C LEU A 50 5.74 15.80 8.22
N ILE A 51 6.52 15.74 9.30
CA ILE A 51 7.17 16.93 9.90
C ILE A 51 8.19 17.50 8.92
N ALA A 52 9.05 16.65 8.37
CA ALA A 52 10.07 17.04 7.40
C ALA A 52 9.47 17.64 6.12
N ALA A 53 8.42 17.02 5.57
CA ALA A 53 7.73 17.53 4.39
C ALA A 53 7.09 18.90 4.65
N GLY A 54 6.54 19.14 5.85
CA GLY A 54 6.01 20.43 6.27
C GLY A 54 7.07 21.53 6.29
N GLU A 55 8.25 21.23 6.83
CA GLU A 55 9.38 22.18 6.86
C GLU A 55 9.95 22.44 5.45
N ILE A 56 10.19 21.39 4.68
CA ILE A 56 10.74 21.51 3.32
C ILE A 56 9.79 22.29 2.40
N SER A 57 8.46 22.11 2.59
CA SER A 57 7.43 22.83 1.81
C SER A 57 7.47 24.36 1.99
N LYS A 58 8.17 24.87 3.00
CA LYS A 58 8.35 26.31 3.19
C LYS A 58 9.44 26.91 2.28
N TYR A 59 10.41 26.10 1.89
CA TYR A 59 11.60 26.53 1.15
C TYR A 59 11.60 26.13 -0.33
N VAL A 60 10.83 25.10 -0.67
CA VAL A 60 10.81 24.52 -2.02
C VAL A 60 9.40 24.72 -2.62
N GLU A 61 9.35 25.01 -3.93
CA GLU A 61 8.08 25.10 -4.65
C GLU A 61 7.27 23.79 -4.53
N GLY A 62 6.02 23.90 -4.10
CA GLY A 62 5.15 22.75 -3.86
C GLY A 62 4.97 21.84 -5.07
N ARG A 63 5.09 22.38 -6.30
CA ARG A 63 5.02 21.57 -7.53
C ARG A 63 6.21 20.63 -7.69
N LEU A 64 7.43 21.12 -7.45
CA LEU A 64 8.64 20.31 -7.52
C LEU A 64 8.64 19.23 -6.43
N LEU A 65 8.24 19.60 -5.23
CA LEU A 65 8.14 18.68 -4.11
C LEU A 65 7.14 17.56 -4.38
N ALA A 66 5.99 17.88 -4.97
CA ALA A 66 4.99 16.89 -5.37
C ALA A 66 5.55 15.90 -6.42
N ILE A 67 6.26 16.40 -7.43
CA ILE A 67 6.88 15.55 -8.47
C ILE A 67 7.90 14.60 -7.85
N ILE A 68 8.78 15.09 -6.99
CA ILE A 68 9.77 14.26 -6.28
C ILE A 68 9.07 13.18 -5.44
N GLY A 69 8.03 13.55 -4.71
CA GLY A 69 7.25 12.60 -3.92
C GLY A 69 6.60 11.50 -4.79
N PHE A 70 6.04 11.85 -5.95
CA PHE A 70 5.48 10.86 -6.88
C PHE A 70 6.55 9.92 -7.46
N ILE A 71 7.73 10.42 -7.77
CA ILE A 71 8.86 9.60 -8.25
C ILE A 71 9.26 8.58 -7.16
N ILE A 72 9.38 9.03 -5.91
CA ILE A 72 9.73 8.14 -4.78
C ILE A 72 8.64 7.07 -4.59
N ILE A 73 7.36 7.45 -4.66
CA ILE A 73 6.24 6.51 -4.57
C ILE A 73 6.31 5.49 -5.71
N ALA A 74 6.57 5.92 -6.94
CA ALA A 74 6.67 5.02 -8.10
C ALA A 74 7.81 4.01 -7.93
N ILE A 75 8.99 4.45 -7.51
CA ILE A 75 10.15 3.57 -7.23
C ILE A 75 9.80 2.57 -6.13
N SER A 76 9.18 3.01 -5.05
CA SER A 76 8.74 2.14 -3.95
C SER A 76 7.77 1.06 -4.43
N LEU A 77 6.77 1.42 -5.24
CA LEU A 77 5.81 0.48 -5.80
C LEU A 77 6.48 -0.53 -6.75
N LEU A 78 7.44 -0.10 -7.57
CA LEU A 78 8.22 -1.00 -8.42
C LEU A 78 9.03 -2.00 -7.59
N MET A 79 9.64 -1.57 -6.49
CA MET A 79 10.32 -2.49 -5.58
C MET A 79 9.36 -3.49 -4.93
N LEU A 80 8.13 -3.06 -4.60
CA LEU A 80 7.08 -3.93 -4.06
C LEU A 80 6.65 -5.03 -5.06
N THR A 81 6.69 -4.77 -6.37
CA THR A 81 6.34 -5.79 -7.38
C THR A 81 7.37 -6.91 -7.49
N GLN A 82 8.59 -6.70 -7.05
CA GLN A 82 9.66 -7.70 -7.09
C GLN A 82 9.69 -8.62 -5.87
N MET A 83 8.73 -8.46 -4.94
CA MET A 83 8.64 -9.32 -3.76
C MET A 83 8.28 -10.76 -4.12
N ASN A 84 9.04 -11.70 -3.55
CA ASN A 84 8.83 -13.13 -3.63
C ASN A 84 8.51 -13.70 -2.24
N PRO A 85 7.83 -14.85 -2.13
CA PRO A 85 7.56 -15.51 -0.84
C PRO A 85 8.83 -15.85 -0.04
N ASN A 86 9.97 -15.98 -0.72
CA ASN A 86 11.28 -16.24 -0.11
C ASN A 86 12.08 -14.96 0.20
N SER A 87 11.45 -13.78 0.05
CA SER A 87 12.13 -12.51 0.31
C SER A 87 12.45 -12.36 1.80
N SER A 88 13.64 -11.85 2.10
CA SER A 88 14.04 -11.52 3.47
C SER A 88 13.15 -10.41 4.04
N MET A 89 13.04 -10.36 5.36
CA MET A 89 12.29 -9.34 6.09
C MET A 89 12.68 -7.92 5.69
N GLU A 90 13.97 -7.70 5.44
CA GLU A 90 14.52 -6.41 5.00
C GLU A 90 13.97 -5.98 3.63
N SER A 91 13.79 -6.91 2.71
CA SER A 91 13.23 -6.64 1.38
C SER A 91 11.79 -6.17 1.42
N ILE A 92 11.04 -6.48 2.48
CA ILE A 92 9.67 -6.03 2.70
C ILE A 92 9.65 -4.65 3.37
N ILE A 93 10.54 -4.43 4.34
CA ILE A 93 10.58 -3.20 5.14
C ILE A 93 11.05 -2.01 4.29
N LEU A 94 12.08 -2.20 3.47
CA LEU A 94 12.75 -1.13 2.72
C LEU A 94 11.80 -0.41 1.74
N PRO A 95 11.03 -1.07 0.87
CA PRO A 95 10.06 -0.38 0.01
C PRO A 95 8.96 0.31 0.81
N ASN A 96 8.50 -0.29 1.93
CA ASN A 96 7.50 0.34 2.79
C ASN A 96 7.99 1.63 3.45
N ILE A 97 9.26 1.66 3.88
CA ILE A 97 9.91 2.88 4.39
C ILE A 97 9.97 3.94 3.29
N LEU A 98 10.42 3.56 2.09
CA LEU A 98 10.53 4.48 0.96
C LEU A 98 9.17 5.07 0.58
N LEU A 99 8.12 4.26 0.59
CA LEU A 99 6.74 4.73 0.38
C LEU A 99 6.35 5.79 1.41
N CYS A 100 6.69 5.55 2.68
CA CYS A 100 6.36 6.46 3.78
C CYS A 100 7.17 7.76 3.80
N ILE A 101 8.28 7.81 3.07
CA ILE A 101 9.00 9.07 2.78
C ILE A 101 8.31 9.80 1.62
N GLY A 102 7.99 9.09 0.54
CA GLY A 102 7.41 9.68 -0.66
C GLY A 102 6.00 10.25 -0.45
N VAL A 103 5.16 9.54 0.31
CA VAL A 103 3.77 9.95 0.55
C VAL A 103 3.65 11.33 1.22
N PRO A 104 4.29 11.63 2.36
CA PRO A 104 4.24 12.95 2.97
C PRO A 104 4.79 14.06 2.06
N ILE A 105 5.88 13.78 1.36
CA ILE A 105 6.53 14.74 0.45
C ILE A 105 5.60 15.13 -0.70
N ALA A 106 4.78 14.21 -1.21
CA ALA A 106 3.79 14.49 -2.24
C ALA A 106 2.50 15.10 -1.64
N PHE A 107 2.02 14.57 -0.52
CA PHE A 107 0.71 14.88 0.04
C PHE A 107 0.62 16.30 0.61
N VAL A 108 1.64 16.74 1.37
CA VAL A 108 1.65 18.04 2.05
C VAL A 108 1.55 19.20 1.06
N PRO A 109 2.40 19.30 0.01
CA PRO A 109 2.30 20.43 -0.92
C PRO A 109 1.04 20.37 -1.78
N ILE A 110 0.54 19.19 -2.15
CA ILE A 110 -0.67 19.06 -2.95
C ILE A 110 -1.89 19.54 -2.16
N THR A 111 -1.98 19.19 -0.88
CA THR A 111 -3.07 19.67 -0.04
C THR A 111 -2.99 21.18 0.18
N ALA A 112 -1.81 21.73 0.45
CA ALA A 112 -1.59 23.16 0.59
C ALA A 112 -2.01 23.92 -0.68
N LEU A 113 -1.56 23.48 -1.86
CA LEU A 113 -1.92 24.08 -3.15
C LEU A 113 -3.43 23.97 -3.45
N SER A 114 -4.09 22.93 -2.99
CA SER A 114 -5.54 22.74 -3.20
C SER A 114 -6.39 23.79 -2.48
N PHE A 115 -5.91 24.32 -1.36
CA PHE A 115 -6.62 25.30 -0.54
C PHE A 115 -6.16 26.74 -0.78
N GLN A 116 -5.00 26.99 -1.39
CA GLN A 116 -4.46 28.34 -1.61
C GLN A 116 -5.35 29.23 -2.52
N THR A 117 -6.11 28.62 -3.42
CA THR A 117 -6.95 29.35 -4.39
C THR A 117 -8.34 29.70 -3.86
N LEU A 118 -8.70 29.28 -2.65
CA LEU A 118 -10.03 29.43 -2.09
C LEU A 118 -10.09 30.63 -1.10
N PRO A 119 -11.16 31.44 -1.12
CA PRO A 119 -11.37 32.48 -0.11
C PRO A 119 -11.59 31.83 1.26
N ALA A 120 -11.05 32.45 2.31
CA ALA A 120 -11.08 31.93 3.68
C ALA A 120 -12.50 31.57 4.19
N SER A 121 -13.53 32.25 3.73
CA SER A 121 -14.93 32.00 4.09
C SER A 121 -15.50 30.70 3.58
N LYS A 122 -14.90 30.09 2.54
CA LYS A 122 -15.33 28.79 1.92
C LYS A 122 -14.40 27.63 2.20
N ASN A 123 -13.35 27.85 3.00
CA ASN A 123 -12.38 26.80 3.29
C ASN A 123 -12.99 25.62 4.04
N ALA A 124 -13.95 25.84 4.93
CA ALA A 124 -14.62 24.78 5.67
C ALA A 124 -15.44 23.84 4.74
N ASP A 125 -16.21 24.44 3.83
CA ASP A 125 -17.02 23.68 2.86
C ASP A 125 -16.13 22.91 1.87
N ALA A 126 -15.07 23.54 1.42
CA ALA A 126 -14.09 22.93 0.54
C ALA A 126 -13.35 21.75 1.22
N ALA A 127 -12.99 21.89 2.48
CA ALA A 127 -12.36 20.83 3.27
C ALA A 127 -13.32 19.64 3.48
N ALA A 128 -14.59 19.90 3.75
CA ALA A 128 -15.61 18.88 3.88
C ALA A 128 -15.80 18.11 2.56
N LEU A 129 -15.91 18.82 1.44
CA LEU A 129 -16.05 18.21 0.11
C LEU A 129 -14.81 17.41 -0.28
N HIS A 130 -13.61 17.93 0.00
CA HIS A 130 -12.34 17.24 -0.21
C HIS A 130 -12.28 15.94 0.61
N ALA A 131 -12.69 15.98 1.88
CA ALA A 131 -12.71 14.82 2.75
C ALA A 131 -13.72 13.76 2.27
N LEU A 132 -14.92 14.16 1.87
CA LEU A 132 -15.92 13.27 1.29
C LEU A 132 -15.39 12.56 0.04
N PHE A 133 -14.87 13.33 -0.90
CA PHE A 133 -14.34 12.78 -2.16
C PHE A 133 -13.18 11.82 -1.92
N LYS A 134 -12.26 12.19 -1.04
CA LYS A 134 -11.15 11.33 -0.61
C LYS A 134 -11.64 10.03 0.01
N ASN A 135 -12.62 10.09 0.92
CA ASN A 135 -13.13 8.91 1.61
C ASN A 135 -13.87 7.95 0.65
N ILE A 136 -14.67 8.48 -0.29
CA ILE A 136 -15.34 7.68 -1.32
C ILE A 136 -14.31 6.94 -2.17
N LEU A 137 -13.29 7.64 -2.70
CA LEU A 137 -12.26 7.01 -3.53
C LEU A 137 -11.42 5.99 -2.73
N THR A 138 -11.13 6.27 -1.47
CA THR A 138 -10.43 5.32 -0.59
C THR A 138 -11.26 4.06 -0.35
N ALA A 139 -12.56 4.21 -0.08
CA ALA A 139 -13.47 3.08 0.12
C ALA A 139 -13.60 2.22 -1.16
N MET A 140 -13.74 2.86 -2.31
CA MET A 140 -13.76 2.15 -3.59
C MET A 140 -12.45 1.39 -3.84
N SER A 141 -11.31 2.02 -3.59
CA SER A 141 -10.00 1.40 -3.78
C SER A 141 -9.78 0.20 -2.85
N THR A 142 -10.12 0.32 -1.58
CA THR A 142 -9.98 -0.78 -0.62
C THR A 142 -10.91 -1.95 -0.99
N SER A 143 -12.12 -1.67 -1.45
CA SER A 143 -13.07 -2.69 -1.91
C SER A 143 -12.56 -3.41 -3.16
N ILE A 144 -12.05 -2.68 -4.15
CA ILE A 144 -11.47 -3.26 -5.37
C ILE A 144 -10.25 -4.12 -5.02
N SER A 145 -9.34 -3.59 -4.19
CA SER A 145 -8.13 -4.30 -3.78
C SER A 145 -8.44 -5.59 -3.03
N SER A 146 -9.37 -5.55 -2.06
CA SER A 146 -9.78 -6.73 -1.30
C SER A 146 -10.48 -7.78 -2.18
N THR A 147 -11.34 -7.35 -3.10
CA THR A 147 -12.01 -8.24 -4.05
C THR A 147 -11.02 -8.90 -5.01
N PHE A 148 -10.04 -8.13 -5.49
CA PHE A 148 -8.99 -8.66 -6.36
C PHE A 148 -8.17 -9.74 -5.66
N ILE A 149 -7.74 -9.48 -4.42
CA ILE A 149 -6.99 -10.45 -3.61
C ILE A 149 -7.84 -11.71 -3.37
N ALA A 150 -9.12 -11.55 -2.97
CA ALA A 150 -10.00 -12.67 -2.71
C ALA A 150 -10.18 -13.53 -3.97
N ARG A 151 -10.39 -12.93 -5.14
CA ARG A 151 -10.51 -13.65 -6.41
C ARG A 151 -9.24 -14.39 -6.79
N VAL A 152 -8.09 -13.72 -6.71
CA VAL A 152 -6.80 -14.34 -7.02
C VAL A 152 -6.54 -15.51 -6.07
N SER A 153 -6.79 -15.34 -4.77
CA SER A 153 -6.66 -16.42 -3.78
C SER A 153 -7.57 -17.61 -4.09
N GLN A 154 -8.84 -17.35 -4.45
CA GLN A 154 -9.78 -18.41 -4.83
C GLN A 154 -9.35 -19.17 -6.10
N VAL A 155 -8.85 -18.45 -7.11
CA VAL A 155 -8.35 -19.10 -8.35
C VAL A 155 -7.19 -20.01 -8.04
N TYR A 156 -6.21 -19.54 -7.24
CA TYR A 156 -5.08 -20.37 -6.83
C TYR A 156 -5.51 -21.55 -5.96
N GLN A 157 -6.43 -21.36 -5.00
CA GLN A 157 -6.98 -22.45 -4.18
C GLN A 157 -7.66 -23.51 -5.05
N ASN A 158 -8.51 -23.12 -5.99
CA ASN A 158 -9.17 -24.04 -6.92
C ASN A 158 -8.15 -24.81 -7.79
N TYR A 159 -7.10 -24.13 -8.24
CA TYR A 159 -6.02 -24.75 -9.00
C TYR A 159 -5.26 -25.80 -8.16
N PHE A 160 -4.97 -25.48 -6.88
CA PHE A 160 -4.34 -26.43 -5.98
C PHE A 160 -5.25 -27.61 -5.63
N VAL A 161 -6.53 -27.36 -5.33
CA VAL A 161 -7.51 -28.41 -5.03
C VAL A 161 -7.70 -29.34 -6.23
N GLY A 162 -7.74 -28.81 -7.46
CA GLY A 162 -7.83 -29.61 -8.68
C GLY A 162 -6.62 -30.53 -8.88
N ASN A 163 -5.43 -30.07 -8.49
CA ASN A 163 -4.19 -30.85 -8.58
C ASN A 163 -3.98 -31.81 -7.39
N LEU A 164 -4.62 -31.55 -6.25
CA LEU A 164 -4.57 -32.39 -5.03
C LEU A 164 -5.74 -33.39 -4.96
N SER A 165 -6.56 -33.51 -6.01
CA SER A 165 -7.65 -34.48 -6.06
C SER A 165 -7.14 -35.91 -5.95
N PRO A 166 -7.78 -36.78 -5.15
CA PRO A 166 -7.43 -38.20 -5.02
C PRO A 166 -7.44 -38.99 -6.36
N HIS A 167 -8.04 -38.40 -7.41
CA HIS A 167 -8.08 -38.97 -8.75
C HIS A 167 -6.87 -38.57 -9.62
N ASN A 168 -5.97 -37.74 -9.12
CA ASN A 168 -4.78 -37.33 -9.86
C ASN A 168 -3.65 -38.32 -9.59
N PRO A 169 -3.20 -39.12 -10.61
CA PRO A 169 -2.18 -40.16 -10.44
C PRO A 169 -0.84 -39.60 -9.96
N MET A 170 -0.55 -38.33 -10.26
CA MET A 170 0.68 -37.67 -9.84
C MET A 170 0.67 -37.32 -8.33
N PHE A 171 -0.50 -37.05 -7.76
CA PHE A 171 -0.67 -36.85 -6.33
C PHE A 171 -0.50 -38.14 -5.55
N LEU A 172 -1.14 -39.25 -6.01
CA LEU A 172 -1.01 -40.57 -5.40
C LEU A 172 0.44 -41.04 -5.39
N CYS A 173 1.18 -40.85 -6.46
CA CYS A 173 2.58 -41.26 -6.57
C CYS A 173 3.48 -40.48 -5.58
N LYS A 174 3.28 -39.20 -5.41
CA LYS A 174 4.03 -38.37 -4.43
C LYS A 174 3.62 -38.66 -2.99
N PHE A 175 2.33 -38.89 -2.74
CA PHE A 175 1.80 -39.20 -1.40
C PHE A 175 2.30 -40.55 -0.88
N THR A 176 2.31 -41.57 -1.72
CA THR A 176 2.90 -42.89 -1.40
C THR A 176 4.40 -42.79 -1.19
N ALA A 177 5.12 -41.98 -1.95
CA ALA A 177 6.57 -41.78 -1.76
C ALA A 177 6.91 -41.05 -0.43
N LEU A 178 5.98 -40.26 0.13
CA LEU A 178 6.14 -39.60 1.43
C LEU A 178 5.78 -40.50 2.61
N GLN A 179 4.86 -41.46 2.44
CA GLN A 179 4.50 -42.44 3.47
C GLN A 179 5.59 -43.50 3.70
N HIS A 180 6.49 -43.72 2.72
CA HIS A 180 7.60 -44.65 2.82
C HIS A 180 8.93 -44.05 3.28
N LYS A 181 8.89 -42.78 3.78
CA LYS A 181 10.04 -42.12 4.39
C LYS A 181 9.83 -41.88 5.87
#